data_33b639c7b4d4cf076b2391cb314feace
#
_entry.id   33b639c7b4d4cf076b2391cb314feace
#
_cell.length_a   1.000
_cell.length_b   1.000
_cell.length_c   1.000
_cell.angle_alpha   90.00
_cell.angle_beta   90.00
_cell.angle_gamma   90.00
#
_symmetry.space_group_name_H-M   'P 1'
#
loop_
_entity.id
_entity.type
_entity.pdbx_description
1 polymer ?
#
loop_
_entity_poly.entity_id
_entity_poly.type
_entity_poly.pdbx_seq_one_letter_code
_entity_poly.pdbx_strand_id
1 'polypeptide(L)'
;MRFPSKLFHYKETVIYDCNIIMEHLEDEMTILDLYMVCIKKCNGIQSFFDALDLLYAIKKINYNYTTRRISNAKGNNLWQI
;
A
#
# COMPACT_ATOMS: atom_id res chain seq x y z
N MET A 1 -10.00 -7.58 29.32
CA MET A 1 -9.87 -6.38 28.56
C MET A 1 -10.28 -6.57 27.12
N ARG A 2 -10.94 -5.61 26.64
CA ARG A 2 -11.47 -5.76 25.33
C ARG A 2 -10.72 -4.91 24.36
N PHE A 3 -10.37 -5.47 23.24
CA PHE A 3 -9.74 -4.70 22.23
C PHE A 3 -10.68 -3.67 21.70
N PRO A 4 -10.18 -2.48 21.48
CA PRO A 4 -11.00 -1.46 20.83
C PRO A 4 -11.38 -1.95 19.46
N SER A 5 -12.65 -1.97 19.18
CA SER A 5 -13.13 -2.30 17.85
C SER A 5 -12.51 -1.40 16.80
N LYS A 6 -12.26 -0.14 17.18
CA LYS A 6 -11.69 0.80 16.26
C LYS A 6 -10.32 0.37 15.76
N LEU A 7 -9.49 -0.17 16.66
CA LEU A 7 -8.17 -0.60 16.24
C LEU A 7 -8.26 -1.79 15.30
N PHE A 8 -9.14 -2.72 15.62
CA PHE A 8 -9.32 -3.88 14.78
C PHE A 8 -9.80 -3.50 13.40
N HIS A 9 -10.80 -2.61 13.34
CA HIS A 9 -11.31 -2.15 12.05
C HIS A 9 -10.27 -1.37 11.29
N TYR A 10 -9.43 -0.63 11.98
CA TYR A 10 -8.40 0.12 11.30
C TYR A 10 -7.41 -0.79 10.60
N LYS A 11 -7.04 -1.88 11.24
CA LYS A 11 -6.13 -2.83 10.61
C LYS A 11 -6.73 -3.45 9.37
N GLU A 12 -8.01 -3.79 9.43
CA GLU A 12 -8.69 -4.32 8.26
C GLU A 12 -8.72 -3.29 7.14
N THR A 13 -8.91 -2.03 7.51
CA THR A 13 -8.94 -0.95 6.56
C THR A 13 -7.61 -0.81 5.84
N VAL A 14 -6.51 -0.89 6.57
CA VAL A 14 -5.19 -0.78 5.98
C VAL A 14 -4.93 -1.96 5.05
N ILE A 15 -5.32 -3.16 5.44
CA ILE A 15 -5.14 -4.34 4.58
C ILE A 15 -5.96 -4.19 3.30
N TYR A 16 -7.18 -3.70 3.42
CA TYR A 16 -8.00 -3.47 2.26
C TYR A 16 -7.33 -2.47 1.32
N ASP A 17 -6.79 -1.40 1.89
CA ASP A 17 -6.12 -0.39 1.10
C ASP A 17 -4.86 -0.95 0.43
N CYS A 18 -4.17 -1.87 1.09
CA CYS A 18 -3.04 -2.54 0.46
C CYS A 18 -3.46 -3.25 -0.82
N ASN A 19 -4.60 -3.93 -0.77
CA ASN A 19 -5.09 -4.61 -1.96
C ASN A 19 -5.45 -3.63 -3.06
N ILE A 20 -6.07 -2.51 -2.70
CA ILE A 20 -6.41 -1.49 -3.69
C ILE A 20 -5.14 -0.96 -4.34
N ILE A 21 -4.14 -0.67 -3.54
CA ILE A 21 -2.88 -0.15 -4.07
C ILE A 21 -2.25 -1.14 -5.04
N MET A 22 -2.20 -2.41 -4.65
CA MET A 22 -1.57 -3.40 -5.51
C MET A 22 -2.35 -3.61 -6.80
N GLU A 23 -3.67 -3.46 -6.76
CA GLU A 23 -4.47 -3.57 -7.96
C GLU A 23 -4.19 -2.46 -8.95
N HIS A 24 -3.91 -1.27 -8.44
CA HIS A 24 -3.76 -0.10 -9.30
C HIS A 24 -2.32 0.25 -9.62
N LEU A 25 -1.37 -0.37 -8.93
CA LEU A 25 0.03 -0.08 -9.15
C LEU A 25 0.49 -0.73 -10.43
N GLU A 26 0.91 0.11 -11.37
CA GLU A 26 1.47 -0.37 -12.61
C GLU A 26 2.97 -0.56 -12.44
N ASP A 27 3.70 -0.61 -13.53
CA ASP A 27 5.12 -0.87 -13.44
C ASP A 27 5.83 0.13 -12.56
N GLU A 28 5.55 1.40 -12.81
CA GLU A 28 6.11 2.47 -11.99
C GLU A 28 5.13 3.61 -11.93
N MET A 29 4.94 4.15 -10.73
CA MET A 29 4.05 5.30 -10.56
C MET A 29 4.63 6.19 -9.48
N THR A 30 4.43 7.50 -9.62
CA THR A 30 4.75 8.38 -8.53
C THR A 30 3.72 8.19 -7.41
N ILE A 31 4.10 8.60 -6.21
CA ILE A 31 3.18 8.50 -5.08
C ILE A 31 1.90 9.30 -5.39
N LEU A 32 2.06 10.46 -6.00
CA LEU A 32 0.91 11.30 -6.31
C LEU A 32 -0.03 10.60 -7.30
N ASP A 33 0.53 10.02 -8.36
CA ASP A 33 -0.29 9.32 -9.34
C ASP A 33 -1.03 8.16 -8.70
N LEU A 34 -0.34 7.39 -7.88
CA LEU A 34 -0.96 6.27 -7.21
C LEU A 34 -2.05 6.74 -6.27
N TYR A 35 -1.78 7.81 -5.54
CA TYR A 35 -2.77 8.38 -4.65
C TYR A 35 -4.03 8.81 -5.41
N MET A 36 -3.84 9.47 -6.54
CA MET A 36 -4.97 9.97 -7.31
C MET A 36 -5.87 8.86 -7.81
N VAL A 37 -5.31 7.73 -8.18
CA VAL A 37 -6.14 6.62 -8.65
C VAL A 37 -6.74 5.81 -7.51
N CYS A 38 -6.12 5.85 -6.34
CA CYS A 38 -6.58 5.01 -5.23
C CYS A 38 -7.48 5.72 -4.25
N ILE A 39 -7.40 7.06 -4.18
CA ILE A 39 -8.02 7.77 -3.06
C ILE A 39 -9.53 7.57 -2.98
N LYS A 40 -10.18 7.37 -4.11
CA LYS A 40 -11.62 7.19 -4.11
C LYS A 40 -12.03 5.86 -3.50
N LYS A 41 -11.13 4.90 -3.50
CA LYS A 41 -11.42 3.58 -2.98
C LYS A 41 -10.78 3.33 -1.63
N CYS A 42 -9.77 4.12 -1.29
CA CYS A 42 -9.11 3.98 -0.01
C CYS A 42 -9.88 4.70 1.08
N ASN A 43 -9.54 4.39 2.31
CA ASN A 43 -10.25 4.88 3.47
C ASN A 43 -9.60 6.11 4.08
N GLY A 44 -9.04 6.97 3.23
CA GLY A 44 -8.47 8.22 3.68
C GLY A 44 -6.97 8.23 3.47
N ILE A 45 -6.39 9.42 3.62
CA ILE A 45 -4.98 9.60 3.31
C ILE A 45 -4.09 8.89 4.32
N GLN A 46 -4.49 8.88 5.59
CA GLN A 46 -3.69 8.22 6.61
C GLN A 46 -3.61 6.72 6.33
N SER A 47 -4.74 6.11 6.02
CA SER A 47 -4.79 4.70 5.73
C SER A 47 -3.99 4.37 4.47
N PHE A 48 -4.06 5.24 3.48
CA PHE A 48 -3.28 5.06 2.25
C PHE A 48 -1.79 5.01 2.54
N PHE A 49 -1.29 5.96 3.32
CA PHE A 49 0.14 5.98 3.64
C PHE A 49 0.53 4.84 4.55
N ASP A 50 -0.33 4.46 5.48
CA ASP A 50 -0.03 3.29 6.31
C ASP A 50 0.07 2.04 5.47
N ALA A 51 -0.80 1.92 4.47
CA ALA A 51 -0.76 0.78 3.57
C ALA A 51 0.53 0.78 2.74
N LEU A 52 0.94 1.94 2.26
CA LEU A 52 2.21 2.02 1.53
C LEU A 52 3.37 1.61 2.40
N ASP A 53 3.40 2.08 3.65
CA ASP A 53 4.47 1.71 4.56
C ASP A 53 4.51 0.22 4.78
N LEU A 54 3.35 -0.38 4.96
CA LEU A 54 3.27 -1.82 5.18
C LEU A 54 3.77 -2.59 3.95
N LEU A 55 3.31 -2.20 2.78
CA LEU A 55 3.72 -2.88 1.56
C LEU A 55 5.23 -2.76 1.33
N TYR A 56 5.79 -1.60 1.66
CA TYR A 56 7.22 -1.42 1.53
C TYR A 56 7.96 -2.28 2.55
N ALA A 57 7.45 -2.34 3.77
CA ALA A 57 8.08 -3.11 4.84
C ALA A 57 8.11 -4.60 4.52
N ILE A 58 7.06 -5.11 3.90
CA ILE A 58 7.02 -6.53 3.52
C ILE A 58 7.55 -6.76 2.12
N LYS A 59 8.13 -5.73 1.53
CA LYS A 59 8.86 -5.82 0.25
C LYS A 59 8.00 -6.20 -0.93
N LYS A 60 6.75 -5.83 -0.88
CA LYS A 60 5.87 -6.02 -2.03
C LYS A 60 5.97 -4.88 -3.01
N ILE A 61 6.49 -3.74 -2.58
CA ILE A 61 6.74 -2.62 -3.47
C ILE A 61 8.15 -2.11 -3.21
N ASN A 62 8.70 -1.43 -4.20
CA ASN A 62 9.97 -0.77 -4.08
C ASN A 62 9.79 0.72 -4.30
N TYR A 63 10.64 1.51 -3.68
CA TYR A 63 10.59 2.94 -3.86
C TYR A 63 11.94 3.41 -4.38
N ASN A 64 11.93 4.12 -5.48
CA ASN A 64 13.15 4.68 -6.05
C ASN A 64 13.27 6.12 -5.60
N TYR A 65 14.24 6.39 -4.74
CA TYR A 65 14.39 7.73 -4.18
C TYR A 65 14.85 8.73 -5.22
N THR A 66 15.53 8.28 -6.26
CA THR A 66 16.00 9.17 -7.30
C THR A 66 14.87 9.66 -8.18
N THR A 67 14.02 8.75 -8.63
CA THR A 67 12.91 9.12 -9.49
C THR A 67 11.63 9.38 -8.73
N ARG A 68 11.62 9.03 -7.44
CA ARG A 68 10.44 9.16 -6.56
C ARG A 68 9.27 8.36 -7.08
N ARG A 69 9.55 7.18 -7.59
CA ARG A 69 8.52 6.32 -8.13
C ARG A 69 8.44 5.04 -7.34
N ILE A 70 7.23 4.53 -7.25
CA ILE A 70 6.94 3.26 -6.61
C ILE A 70 6.77 2.23 -7.69
N SER A 71 7.35 1.06 -7.50
CA SER A 71 7.19 -0.02 -8.45
C SER A 71 6.81 -1.29 -7.73
N ASN A 72 6.13 -2.17 -8.45
CA ASN A 72 5.80 -3.48 -7.95
C ASN A 72 7.07 -4.30 -7.84
N ALA A 73 7.21 -5.04 -6.76
CA ALA A 73 8.40 -5.85 -6.53
C ALA A 73 8.30 -7.20 -7.22
N LYS A 74 7.84 -7.21 -8.45
CA LYS A 74 7.81 -8.42 -9.25
C LYS A 74 9.21 -8.93 -9.43
N GLY A 75 9.38 -10.16 -9.61
CA GLY A 75 10.70 -10.71 -9.78
C GLY A 75 11.40 -10.97 -8.49
N ASN A 76 10.87 -10.42 -7.42
CA ASN A 76 11.35 -10.72 -6.10
C ASN A 76 10.48 -11.85 -5.58
N ASN A 77 11.00 -13.04 -5.49
CA ASN A 77 10.18 -14.21 -5.24
C ASN A 77 10.01 -14.53 -3.77
N LEU A 78 10.07 -13.55 -2.94
CA LEU A 78 10.05 -13.79 -1.51
C LEU A 78 8.76 -14.46 -1.03
N TRP A 79 7.65 -14.18 -1.68
CA TRP A 79 6.38 -14.79 -1.28
C TRP A 79 5.85 -15.79 -2.27
N GLN A 80 6.66 -16.16 -3.18
CA GLN A 80 6.27 -17.22 -4.11
C GLN A 80 6.98 -18.45 -3.72
N ILE A 81 6.68 -18.96 -2.64
CA ILE A 81 7.39 -20.11 -2.15
C ILE A 81 6.62 -21.37 -2.42
#